data_cdd86d7d8ae1f78ff10355e5c96d178d
#
_entry.id   cdd86d7d8ae1f78ff10355e5c96d178d
#
_cell.length_a   1.000
_cell.length_b   1.000
_cell.length_c   1.000
_cell.angle_alpha   90.00
_cell.angle_beta   90.00
_cell.angle_gamma   90.00
#
_symmetry.space_group_name_H-M   'P 1'
#
loop_
_entity.id
_entity.type
_entity.pdbx_description
1 polymer ?
#
loop_
_entity_poly.entity_id
_entity_poly.type
_entity_poly.pdbx_seq_one_letter_code
_entity_poly.pdbx_strand_id
1 'polypeptide(L)'
;MIRTFRHKGLERFFRTGITSGIQAMHANRLRLILAQLDQSKAIADMNTPGLAVHPLKGDRKGTWAVTVQANWRITFRYENGNAEVVNYEDYH
;
A
#
# COMPACT_ATOMS: atom_id res chain seq x y z
N MET A 1 -9.63 -6.85 1.11
CA MET A 1 -9.27 -7.21 -0.27
C MET A 1 -8.85 -5.97 -1.04
N ILE A 2 -7.80 -6.07 -1.84
CA ILE A 2 -7.41 -4.97 -2.71
C ILE A 2 -8.29 -5.01 -3.95
N ARG A 3 -8.98 -3.92 -4.23
CA ARG A 3 -9.93 -3.83 -5.35
C ARG A 3 -9.33 -3.17 -6.58
N THR A 4 -8.63 -2.04 -6.38
CA THR A 4 -8.09 -1.27 -7.49
C THR A 4 -6.71 -0.75 -7.14
N PHE A 5 -5.90 -0.53 -8.19
CA PHE A 5 -4.58 0.05 -8.08
C PHE A 5 -4.50 1.30 -8.94
N ARG A 6 -3.82 2.31 -8.44
CA ARG A 6 -3.44 3.46 -9.25
C ARG A 6 -2.09 3.25 -9.92
N HIS A 7 -1.17 2.59 -9.25
CA HIS A 7 0.19 2.36 -9.73
C HIS A 7 0.24 1.06 -10.53
N LYS A 8 0.43 1.15 -11.84
CA LYS A 8 0.40 -0.01 -12.73
C LYS A 8 1.53 -1.01 -12.44
N GLY A 9 2.73 -0.51 -12.16
CA GLY A 9 3.85 -1.38 -11.82
C GLY A 9 3.63 -2.16 -10.54
N LEU A 10 3.00 -1.53 -9.55
CA LEU A 10 2.66 -2.19 -8.29
C LEU A 10 1.60 -3.26 -8.50
N GLU A 11 0.59 -2.97 -9.30
CA GLU A 11 -0.44 -3.95 -9.65
C GLU A 11 0.16 -5.18 -10.32
N ARG A 12 1.03 -4.95 -11.30
CA ARG A 12 1.72 -6.04 -12.00
C ARG A 12 2.53 -6.88 -11.03
N PHE A 13 3.26 -6.22 -10.13
CA PHE A 13 4.03 -6.92 -9.11
C PHE A 13 3.14 -7.77 -8.22
N PHE A 14 2.01 -7.21 -7.77
CA PHE A 14 1.08 -7.94 -6.90
C PHE A 14 0.51 -9.18 -7.59
N ARG A 15 0.15 -9.06 -8.86
CA ARG A 15 -0.50 -10.14 -9.59
C ARG A 15 0.47 -11.18 -10.14
N THR A 16 1.69 -10.79 -10.51
CA THR A 16 2.61 -11.66 -11.26
C THR A 16 3.98 -11.82 -10.61
N GLY A 17 4.34 -10.98 -9.65
CA GLY A 17 5.67 -10.98 -9.06
C GLY A 17 6.73 -10.26 -9.88
N ILE A 18 6.38 -9.68 -11.03
CA ILE A 18 7.33 -8.96 -11.87
C ILE A 18 7.71 -7.64 -11.21
N THR A 19 9.03 -7.39 -11.07
CA THR A 19 9.58 -6.27 -10.31
C THR A 19 9.96 -5.07 -11.17
N SER A 20 9.77 -5.12 -12.48
CA SER A 20 10.26 -4.07 -13.37
C SER A 20 9.64 -2.69 -13.13
N GLY A 21 8.46 -2.63 -12.52
CA GLY A 21 7.78 -1.37 -12.25
C GLY A 21 7.93 -0.84 -10.84
N ILE A 22 8.76 -1.47 -10.01
CA ILE A 22 8.99 -1.06 -8.62
C ILE A 22 10.48 -1.03 -8.34
N GLN A 23 10.86 -0.49 -7.15
CA GLN A 23 12.23 -0.57 -6.70
C GLN A 23 12.53 -2.00 -6.25
N ALA A 24 13.50 -2.65 -6.87
CA ALA A 24 13.81 -4.05 -6.56
C ALA A 24 14.12 -4.28 -5.08
N MET A 25 14.77 -3.31 -4.43
CA MET A 25 15.11 -3.38 -3.01
C MET A 25 13.88 -3.40 -2.11
N HIS A 26 12.73 -2.98 -2.61
CA HIS A 26 11.48 -2.96 -1.85
C HIS A 26 10.64 -4.23 -2.06
N ALA A 27 11.04 -5.13 -2.96
CA ALA A 27 10.18 -6.24 -3.39
C ALA A 27 9.66 -7.08 -2.22
N ASN A 28 10.54 -7.50 -1.31
CA ASN A 28 10.11 -8.35 -0.19
C ASN A 28 9.16 -7.60 0.74
N ARG A 29 9.46 -6.34 1.03
CA ARG A 29 8.63 -5.51 1.90
C ARG A 29 7.27 -5.27 1.27
N LEU A 30 7.24 -4.93 -0.02
CA LEU A 30 5.98 -4.71 -0.74
C LEU A 30 5.14 -5.97 -0.78
N ARG A 31 5.75 -7.12 -0.98
CA ARG A 31 5.02 -8.40 -0.99
C ARG A 31 4.29 -8.62 0.33
N LEU A 32 4.96 -8.37 1.46
CA LEU A 32 4.36 -8.52 2.78
C LEU A 32 3.25 -7.50 3.01
N ILE A 33 3.48 -6.25 2.67
CA ILE A 33 2.49 -5.17 2.87
C ILE A 33 1.24 -5.45 2.04
N LEU A 34 1.41 -5.80 0.77
CA LEU A 34 0.27 -6.04 -0.12
C LEU A 34 -0.52 -7.28 0.30
N ALA A 35 0.16 -8.34 0.75
CA ALA A 35 -0.52 -9.53 1.24
C ALA A 35 -1.35 -9.21 2.47
N GLN A 36 -0.80 -8.45 3.41
CA GLN A 36 -1.49 -8.04 4.62
C GLN A 36 -2.71 -7.17 4.29
N LEU A 37 -2.52 -6.20 3.38
CA LEU A 37 -3.59 -5.32 2.95
C LEU A 37 -4.72 -6.10 2.27
N ASP A 38 -4.36 -7.04 1.42
CA ASP A 38 -5.36 -7.84 0.70
C ASP A 38 -6.19 -8.69 1.64
N GLN A 39 -5.61 -9.17 2.73
CA GLN A 39 -6.31 -10.01 3.69
C GLN A 39 -6.97 -9.24 4.82
N SER A 40 -6.72 -7.95 4.92
CA SER A 40 -7.28 -7.13 5.99
C SER A 40 -8.80 -7.02 5.85
N LYS A 41 -9.48 -6.91 6.99
CA LYS A 41 -10.94 -6.72 7.05
C LYS A 41 -11.30 -5.37 7.67
N ALA A 42 -10.36 -4.76 8.36
CA ALA A 42 -10.49 -3.44 8.94
C ALA A 42 -9.13 -2.76 8.90
N ILE A 43 -9.15 -1.42 8.96
CA ILE A 43 -7.90 -0.66 8.90
C ILE A 43 -6.96 -1.02 10.07
N ALA A 44 -7.53 -1.40 11.21
CA ALA A 44 -6.74 -1.82 12.37
C ALA A 44 -5.84 -3.04 12.07
N ASP A 45 -6.22 -3.85 11.08
CA ASP A 45 -5.41 -5.01 10.67
C ASP A 45 -4.07 -4.60 10.05
N MET A 46 -3.94 -3.33 9.66
CA MET A 46 -2.70 -2.78 9.13
C MET A 46 -1.83 -2.14 10.22
N ASN A 47 -2.30 -2.12 11.46
CA ASN A 47 -1.58 -1.49 12.56
C ASN A 47 -0.53 -2.45 13.14
N THR A 48 0.51 -2.73 12.36
CA THR A 48 1.62 -3.60 12.73
C THR A 48 2.88 -2.76 12.94
N PRO A 49 3.74 -3.15 13.88
CA PRO A 49 5.02 -2.44 14.07
C PRO A 49 5.79 -2.32 12.76
N GLY A 50 6.30 -1.13 12.48
CA GLY A 50 7.09 -0.86 11.28
C GLY A 50 6.28 -0.34 10.09
N LEU A 51 4.97 -0.55 10.06
CA LEU A 51 4.15 -0.01 8.95
C LEU A 51 3.74 1.43 9.18
N ALA A 52 3.60 1.84 10.44
CA ALA A 52 3.22 3.21 10.80
C ALA A 52 1.97 3.68 10.03
N VAL A 53 0.93 2.83 9.99
CA VAL A 53 -0.31 3.17 9.29
C VAL A 53 -0.91 4.44 9.89
N HIS A 54 -1.27 5.39 9.01
CA HIS A 54 -1.86 6.64 9.46
C HIS A 54 -2.72 7.27 8.36
N PRO A 55 -3.76 8.04 8.74
CA PRO A 55 -4.55 8.76 7.76
C PRO A 55 -3.81 10.00 7.27
N LEU A 56 -4.03 10.36 6.02
CA LEU A 56 -3.50 11.60 5.47
C LEU A 56 -4.50 12.73 5.69
N LYS A 57 -3.99 13.96 5.62
CA LYS A 57 -4.79 15.17 5.91
C LYS A 57 -4.89 16.05 4.68
N GLY A 58 -5.69 17.12 4.78
CA GLY A 58 -5.84 18.11 3.71
C GLY A 58 -6.51 17.51 2.49
N ASP A 59 -5.95 17.77 1.32
CA ASP A 59 -6.51 17.31 0.05
C ASP A 59 -6.57 15.80 -0.06
N ARG A 60 -5.82 15.09 0.78
CA ARG A 60 -5.75 13.63 0.74
C ARG A 60 -6.54 12.97 1.87
N LYS A 61 -7.42 13.71 2.51
CA LYS A 61 -8.29 13.18 3.55
C LYS A 61 -9.07 11.98 3.01
N GLY A 62 -9.11 10.90 3.79
CA GLY A 62 -9.74 9.65 3.37
C GLY A 62 -8.75 8.66 2.78
N THR A 63 -7.49 9.07 2.60
CA THR A 63 -6.42 8.20 2.14
C THR A 63 -5.56 7.82 3.34
N TRP A 64 -5.13 6.57 3.38
CA TRP A 64 -4.23 6.02 4.40
C TRP A 64 -2.87 5.77 3.80
N ALA A 65 -1.84 5.79 4.62
CA ALA A 65 -0.47 5.52 4.18
C ALA A 65 0.20 4.53 5.12
N VAL A 66 1.03 3.66 4.56
CA VAL A 66 1.93 2.80 5.32
C VAL A 66 3.35 2.96 4.78
N THR A 67 4.33 2.81 5.68
CA THR A 67 5.74 3.00 5.33
C THR A 67 6.29 1.77 4.63
N VAL A 68 6.94 1.98 3.48
CA VAL A 68 7.73 0.94 2.82
C VAL A 68 9.17 1.04 3.33
N GLN A 69 9.85 2.13 2.98
CA GLN A 69 11.23 2.40 3.40
C GLN A 69 11.52 3.87 3.12
N ALA A 70 12.20 4.56 4.04
CA ALA A 70 12.54 5.98 3.90
C ALA A 70 11.29 6.79 3.55
N ASN A 71 11.28 7.47 2.40
CA ASN A 71 10.14 8.27 1.98
C ASN A 71 9.10 7.48 1.18
N TRP A 72 9.36 6.21 0.87
CA TRP A 72 8.44 5.42 0.07
C TRP A 72 7.27 4.94 0.89
N ARG A 73 6.07 5.10 0.33
CA ARG A 73 4.81 4.75 1.00
C ARG A 73 3.90 3.99 0.05
N ILE A 74 3.08 3.11 0.62
CA ILE A 74 1.89 2.60 -0.03
C ILE A 74 0.73 3.42 0.49
N THR A 75 -0.04 4.01 -0.41
CA THR A 75 -1.22 4.79 -0.04
C THR A 75 -2.46 4.14 -0.63
N PHE A 76 -3.59 4.28 0.05
CA PHE A 76 -4.83 3.63 -0.38
C PHE A 76 -6.02 4.26 0.31
N ARG A 77 -7.19 4.13 -0.33
CA ARG A 77 -8.47 4.42 0.32
C ARG A 77 -8.99 3.12 0.88
N TYR A 78 -9.75 3.19 1.97
CA TYR A 78 -10.20 1.98 2.64
C TYR A 78 -11.67 2.10 3.02
N GLU A 79 -12.47 1.13 2.58
CA GLU A 79 -13.90 1.13 2.84
C GLU A 79 -14.42 -0.30 2.88
N ASN A 80 -15.19 -0.64 3.92
CA ASN A 80 -15.84 -1.95 4.06
C ASN A 80 -14.89 -3.13 3.89
N GLY A 81 -13.67 -3.01 4.43
CA GLY A 81 -12.67 -4.07 4.34
C GLY A 81 -11.97 -4.15 3.00
N ASN A 82 -12.17 -3.16 2.13
CA ASN A 82 -11.54 -3.14 0.81
C ASN A 82 -10.59 -1.96 0.68
N ALA A 83 -9.43 -2.21 0.07
CA ALA A 83 -8.47 -1.17 -0.27
C ALA A 83 -8.64 -0.81 -1.74
N GLU A 84 -8.67 0.49 -2.03
CA GLU A 84 -8.86 1.00 -3.37
C GLU A 84 -7.83 2.08 -3.69
N VAL A 85 -7.56 2.29 -4.96
CA VAL A 85 -6.62 3.30 -5.45
C VAL A 85 -5.25 3.09 -4.79
N VAL A 86 -4.82 1.83 -4.71
CA VAL A 86 -3.55 1.49 -4.07
C VAL A 86 -2.41 2.05 -4.92
N ASN A 87 -1.58 2.88 -4.30
CA ASN A 87 -0.50 3.59 -4.98
C ASN A 87 0.80 3.38 -4.24
N TYR A 88 1.90 3.64 -4.92
CA TYR A 88 3.25 3.46 -4.43
C TYR A 88 3.99 4.76 -4.73
N GLU A 89 4.35 5.50 -3.71
CA GLU A 89 4.81 6.88 -3.84
C GLU A 89 6.10 7.13 -3.07
N ASP A 90 6.96 7.95 -3.68
CA ASP A 90 8.11 8.53 -2.99
C ASP A 90 7.61 9.83 -2.36
N TYR A 91 7.36 9.80 -1.08
CA TYR A 91 6.64 10.83 -0.34
C TYR A 91 7.63 11.75 0.38
N HIS A 92 7.84 12.93 -0.20
CA HIS A 92 8.73 13.93 0.42
C HIS A 92 7.94 14.93 1.24
#